data_28fe90554a582158924cc071c328c740
#
_entry.id   28fe90554a582158924cc071c328c740
#
_cell.length_a   1.000
_cell.length_b   1.000
_cell.length_c   1.000
_cell.angle_alpha   90.00
_cell.angle_beta   90.00
_cell.angle_gamma   90.00
#
_symmetry.space_group_name_H-M   'P 1'
#
loop_
_entity.id
_entity.type
_entity.pdbx_description
1 polymer ?
#
loop_
_entity_poly.entity_id
_entity_poly.type
_entity_poly.pdbx_seq_one_letter_code
_entity_poly.pdbx_strand_id
1 'polypeptide(L)'
;YTGTGTIANFVAHKAKKVIGIEYVPEAIEDAKVNSQVNNIENTLFYAGDMKDILTNDFIAQHGRPDVIITDPPRAGMHPDVINVILNAAPKRIVYVSCNPATQARDLQLMDDHYKVAAVQPVDMFPHTPHVENVVLLEKRSDAEIEQKKKERREREKAIAEAKAAKEAEKLALEAAKAEDLTAEELAAKAEDLTAEELAAKK
;
A
#
# COMPACT_ATOMS: atom_id res chain seq x y z
N TYR A 1 -0.76 -2.96 16.67
CA TYR A 1 0.70 -3.18 16.71
C TYR A 1 1.33 -2.44 17.89
N THR A 2 0.82 -2.65 19.15
CA THR A 2 1.35 -1.94 20.33
C THR A 2 2.46 -2.74 21.04
N GLY A 3 2.59 -4.03 20.73
CA GLY A 3 3.52 -4.92 21.40
C GLY A 3 3.34 -4.86 22.92
N THR A 4 4.43 -4.81 23.66
CA THR A 4 4.45 -4.67 25.12
C THR A 4 4.14 -3.26 25.62
N GLY A 5 3.58 -2.39 24.78
CA GLY A 5 3.13 -1.04 25.13
C GLY A 5 4.22 0.01 25.17
N THR A 6 5.40 -0.21 24.60
CA THR A 6 6.53 0.73 24.69
C THR A 6 6.18 2.12 24.15
N ILE A 7 5.70 2.19 22.89
CA ILE A 7 5.32 3.48 22.29
C ILE A 7 4.11 4.08 23.02
N ALA A 8 3.10 3.25 23.34
CA ALA A 8 1.88 3.69 24.01
C ALA A 8 2.20 4.36 25.37
N ASN A 9 3.03 3.73 26.18
CA ASN A 9 3.46 4.27 27.46
C ASN A 9 4.33 5.52 27.31
N PHE A 10 5.23 5.55 26.33
CA PHE A 10 6.07 6.71 26.07
C PHE A 10 5.27 7.95 25.69
N VAL A 11 4.22 7.82 24.89
CA VAL A 11 3.40 8.98 24.45
C VAL A 11 2.27 9.34 25.43
N ALA A 12 2.02 8.52 26.43
CA ALA A 12 0.88 8.68 27.33
C ALA A 12 0.82 10.07 28.01
N HIS A 13 1.98 10.64 28.36
CA HIS A 13 2.07 11.97 28.96
C HIS A 13 1.66 13.12 28.03
N LYS A 14 1.52 12.87 26.72
CA LYS A 14 1.08 13.83 25.68
C LYS A 14 -0.38 13.65 25.29
N ALA A 15 -1.08 12.67 25.84
CA ALA A 15 -2.45 12.31 25.45
C ALA A 15 -3.38 12.30 26.65
N LYS A 16 -4.67 12.57 26.43
CA LYS A 16 -5.71 12.35 27.45
C LYS A 16 -5.95 10.86 27.70
N LYS A 17 -5.88 10.07 26.65
CA LYS A 17 -6.09 8.63 26.65
C LYS A 17 -5.28 8.00 25.51
N VAL A 18 -4.64 6.88 25.78
CA VAL A 18 -3.97 6.05 24.77
C VAL A 18 -4.62 4.67 24.75
N ILE A 19 -4.90 4.18 23.56
CA ILE A 19 -5.42 2.82 23.37
C ILE A 19 -4.40 2.04 22.56
N GLY A 20 -3.91 0.93 23.12
CA GLY A 20 -3.05 -0.02 22.45
C GLY A 20 -3.85 -1.25 21.98
N ILE A 21 -3.67 -1.65 20.73
CA ILE A 21 -4.24 -2.86 20.15
C ILE A 21 -3.10 -3.73 19.67
N GLU A 22 -3.10 -5.00 20.05
CA GLU A 22 -2.08 -5.98 19.71
C GLU A 22 -2.72 -7.35 19.50
N TYR A 23 -2.24 -8.07 18.48
CA TYR A 23 -2.74 -9.41 18.18
C TYR A 23 -2.35 -10.44 19.23
N VAL A 24 -1.16 -10.32 19.83
CA VAL A 24 -0.61 -11.27 20.81
C VAL A 24 -1.11 -10.95 22.22
N PRO A 25 -1.94 -11.81 22.85
CA PRO A 25 -2.52 -11.54 24.17
C PRO A 25 -1.46 -11.37 25.28
N GLU A 26 -0.38 -12.15 25.25
CA GLU A 26 0.70 -12.11 26.24
C GLU A 26 1.40 -10.74 26.22
N ALA A 27 1.60 -10.16 25.03
CA ALA A 27 2.17 -8.81 24.90
C ALA A 27 1.24 -7.74 25.50
N ILE A 28 -0.07 -7.94 25.45
CA ILE A 28 -1.04 -7.03 26.10
C ILE A 28 -0.96 -7.14 27.62
N GLU A 29 -0.78 -8.31 28.18
CA GLU A 29 -0.58 -8.44 29.64
C GLU A 29 0.72 -7.75 30.07
N ASP A 30 1.81 -7.92 29.33
CA ASP A 30 3.06 -7.19 29.56
C ASP A 30 2.88 -5.67 29.44
N ALA A 31 2.09 -5.21 28.46
CA ALA A 31 1.80 -3.79 28.27
C ALA A 31 1.08 -3.19 29.49
N LYS A 32 0.12 -3.91 30.07
CA LYS A 32 -0.58 -3.51 31.29
C LYS A 32 0.38 -3.42 32.48
N VAL A 33 1.23 -4.44 32.66
CA VAL A 33 2.24 -4.45 33.71
C VAL A 33 3.20 -3.29 33.53
N ASN A 34 3.69 -3.05 32.32
CA ASN A 34 4.59 -1.93 32.02
C ASN A 34 3.95 -0.56 32.33
N SER A 35 2.66 -0.39 32.07
CA SER A 35 1.93 0.83 32.46
C SER A 35 1.89 1.00 33.98
N GLN A 36 1.57 -0.07 34.72
CA GLN A 36 1.49 -0.04 36.18
C GLN A 36 2.85 0.29 36.83
N VAL A 37 3.92 -0.38 36.37
CA VAL A 37 5.28 -0.15 36.88
C VAL A 37 5.73 1.31 36.63
N ASN A 38 5.29 1.91 35.53
CA ASN A 38 5.62 3.30 35.18
C ASN A 38 4.60 4.34 35.71
N ASN A 39 3.63 3.92 36.53
CA ASN A 39 2.56 4.77 37.06
C ASN A 39 1.78 5.52 35.96
N ILE A 40 1.46 4.84 34.86
CA ILE A 40 0.70 5.39 33.73
C ILE A 40 -0.74 4.89 33.84
N GLU A 41 -1.69 5.80 34.04
CA GLU A 41 -3.09 5.47 34.34
C GLU A 41 -4.04 5.71 33.14
N ASN A 42 -3.58 6.39 32.10
CA ASN A 42 -4.39 6.81 30.96
C ASN A 42 -4.23 5.93 29.72
N THR A 43 -3.78 4.68 29.91
CA THR A 43 -3.63 3.67 28.85
C THR A 43 -4.69 2.58 29.00
N LEU A 44 -5.19 2.10 27.85
CA LEU A 44 -6.07 0.92 27.74
C LEU A 44 -5.49 -0.02 26.69
N PHE A 45 -5.52 -1.32 26.95
CA PHE A 45 -4.95 -2.31 26.04
C PHE A 45 -5.96 -3.39 25.68
N TYR A 46 -6.02 -3.74 24.40
CA TYR A 46 -6.94 -4.74 23.82
C TYR A 46 -6.17 -5.76 23.01
N ALA A 47 -6.40 -7.04 23.34
CA ALA A 47 -5.84 -8.16 22.58
C ALA A 47 -6.76 -8.53 21.42
N GLY A 48 -6.21 -8.61 20.21
CA GLY A 48 -6.90 -9.05 19.00
C GLY A 48 -6.42 -8.35 17.73
N ASP A 49 -6.98 -8.78 16.60
CA ASP A 49 -6.65 -8.15 15.32
C ASP A 49 -7.25 -6.73 15.25
N MET A 50 -6.46 -5.79 14.80
CA MET A 50 -6.87 -4.39 14.69
C MET A 50 -8.10 -4.20 13.80
N LYS A 51 -8.24 -5.00 12.73
CA LYS A 51 -9.39 -4.95 11.83
C LYS A 51 -10.71 -5.34 12.52
N ASP A 52 -10.62 -6.23 13.53
CA ASP A 52 -11.79 -6.74 14.25
C ASP A 52 -12.12 -5.89 15.49
N ILE A 53 -11.13 -5.18 16.04
CA ILE A 53 -11.31 -4.34 17.23
C ILE A 53 -11.69 -2.91 16.85
N LEU A 54 -10.99 -2.28 15.89
CA LEU A 54 -11.21 -0.87 15.54
C LEU A 54 -12.49 -0.69 14.69
N THR A 55 -13.62 -1.14 15.24
CA THR A 55 -14.94 -1.06 14.63
C THR A 55 -15.62 0.29 14.89
N ASN A 56 -16.75 0.53 14.23
CA ASN A 56 -17.57 1.73 14.50
C ASN A 56 -18.09 1.74 15.95
N ASP A 57 -18.45 0.59 16.51
CA ASP A 57 -18.91 0.47 17.90
C ASP A 57 -17.78 0.79 18.89
N PHE A 58 -16.57 0.31 18.60
CA PHE A 58 -15.39 0.66 19.37
C PHE A 58 -15.10 2.17 19.33
N ILE A 59 -15.22 2.79 18.14
CA ILE A 59 -15.08 4.23 17.99
C ILE A 59 -16.19 4.99 18.71
N ALA A 60 -17.43 4.49 18.70
CA ALA A 60 -18.53 5.10 19.44
C ALA A 60 -18.31 5.06 20.96
N GLN A 61 -17.76 3.96 21.48
CA GLN A 61 -17.46 3.77 22.90
C GLN A 61 -16.26 4.61 23.38
N HIS A 62 -15.20 4.65 22.58
CA HIS A 62 -13.92 5.23 23.00
C HIS A 62 -13.64 6.64 22.44
N GLY A 63 -14.42 7.07 21.46
CA GLY A 63 -14.18 8.29 20.67
C GLY A 63 -13.28 8.03 19.47
N ARG A 64 -13.37 8.90 18.45
CA ARG A 64 -12.45 8.87 17.31
C ARG A 64 -11.04 9.23 17.78
N PRO A 65 -10.01 8.48 17.31
CA PRO A 65 -8.64 8.83 17.60
C PRO A 65 -8.26 10.14 16.89
N ASP A 66 -7.55 11.02 17.57
CA ASP A 66 -6.91 12.19 16.93
C ASP A 66 -5.66 11.76 16.16
N VAL A 67 -4.92 10.80 16.70
CA VAL A 67 -3.68 10.27 16.12
C VAL A 67 -3.69 8.74 16.21
N ILE A 68 -3.28 8.08 15.16
CA ILE A 68 -2.94 6.66 15.17
C ILE A 68 -1.42 6.54 14.95
N ILE A 69 -0.75 5.77 15.80
CA ILE A 69 0.64 5.36 15.63
C ILE A 69 0.63 3.89 15.28
N THR A 70 1.30 3.49 14.20
CA THR A 70 1.37 2.11 13.74
C THR A 70 2.83 1.72 13.50
N ASP A 71 3.20 0.53 13.96
CA ASP A 71 4.51 -0.08 13.79
C ASP A 71 4.32 -1.57 13.40
N PRO A 72 3.87 -1.83 12.15
CA PRO A 72 3.56 -3.17 11.70
C PRO A 72 4.83 -3.98 11.43
N PRO A 73 4.70 -5.33 11.29
CA PRO A 73 5.81 -6.17 10.89
C PRO A 73 6.34 -5.82 9.50
N ARG A 74 7.49 -6.40 9.11
CA ARG A 74 8.19 -6.14 7.82
C ARG A 74 7.33 -6.26 6.57
N ALA A 75 6.27 -7.07 6.61
CA ALA A 75 5.31 -7.22 5.52
C ALA A 75 4.43 -5.99 5.29
N GLY A 76 4.44 -5.03 6.21
CA GLY A 76 3.53 -3.90 6.24
C GLY A 76 2.16 -4.26 6.80
N MET A 77 1.18 -3.39 6.59
CA MET A 77 -0.19 -3.59 7.04
C MET A 77 -1.00 -4.40 6.02
N HIS A 78 -1.94 -5.22 6.52
CA HIS A 78 -2.95 -5.82 5.67
C HIS A 78 -3.91 -4.74 5.13
N PRO A 79 -4.43 -4.85 3.90
CA PRO A 79 -5.39 -3.87 3.35
C PRO A 79 -6.61 -3.62 4.25
N ASP A 80 -7.12 -4.64 4.93
CA ASP A 80 -8.26 -4.48 5.84
C ASP A 80 -7.91 -3.61 7.06
N VAL A 81 -6.67 -3.68 7.57
CA VAL A 81 -6.19 -2.79 8.63
C VAL A 81 -6.13 -1.35 8.14
N ILE A 82 -5.65 -1.14 6.91
CA ILE A 82 -5.65 0.19 6.28
C ILE A 82 -7.08 0.72 6.18
N ASN A 83 -8.04 -0.12 5.74
CA ASN A 83 -9.44 0.27 5.62
C ASN A 83 -10.06 0.71 6.96
N VAL A 84 -9.79 0.00 8.06
CA VAL A 84 -10.32 0.41 9.38
C VAL A 84 -9.65 1.68 9.90
N ILE A 85 -8.37 1.92 9.60
CA ILE A 85 -7.67 3.18 9.88
C ILE A 85 -8.31 4.34 9.11
N LEU A 86 -8.57 4.15 7.81
CA LEU A 86 -9.23 5.15 6.96
C LEU A 86 -10.65 5.46 7.45
N ASN A 87 -11.39 4.45 7.92
CA ASN A 87 -12.73 4.62 8.51
C ASN A 87 -12.68 5.36 9.87
N ALA A 88 -11.69 5.06 10.70
CA ALA A 88 -11.44 5.78 11.95
C ALA A 88 -11.09 7.26 11.70
N ALA A 89 -10.53 7.55 10.53
CA ALA A 89 -10.27 8.90 10.02
C ALA A 89 -9.52 9.83 11.01
N PRO A 90 -8.39 9.41 11.61
CA PRO A 90 -7.62 10.25 12.52
C PRO A 90 -7.11 11.52 11.80
N LYS A 91 -6.84 12.59 12.54
CA LYS A 91 -6.24 13.81 11.97
C LYS A 91 -4.81 13.55 11.45
N ARG A 92 -4.09 12.66 12.14
CA ARG A 92 -2.69 12.30 11.81
C ARG A 92 -2.46 10.81 11.98
N ILE A 93 -1.55 10.27 11.17
CA ILE A 93 -1.03 8.92 11.33
C ILE A 93 0.49 9.02 11.39
N VAL A 94 1.10 8.38 12.39
CA VAL A 94 2.54 8.17 12.46
C VAL A 94 2.81 6.71 12.11
N TYR A 95 3.47 6.48 10.99
CA TYR A 95 3.80 5.15 10.53
C TYR A 95 5.30 4.89 10.69
N VAL A 96 5.65 4.03 11.64
CA VAL A 96 7.00 3.50 11.85
C VAL A 96 7.16 2.21 11.07
N SER A 97 8.26 2.01 10.38
CA SER A 97 8.52 0.78 9.61
C SER A 97 10.01 0.50 9.43
N CYS A 98 10.40 -0.74 9.65
CA CYS A 98 11.73 -1.24 9.30
C CYS A 98 11.86 -1.64 7.81
N ASN A 99 10.83 -1.43 6.98
CA ASN A 99 10.85 -1.72 5.55
C ASN A 99 10.18 -0.60 4.75
N PRO A 100 10.95 0.37 4.24
CA PRO A 100 10.42 1.50 3.48
C PRO A 100 9.64 1.09 2.21
N ALA A 101 9.94 -0.06 1.60
CA ALA A 101 9.24 -0.51 0.39
C ALA A 101 7.79 -0.92 0.68
N THR A 102 7.55 -1.71 1.73
CA THR A 102 6.20 -2.07 2.15
C THR A 102 5.45 -0.88 2.72
N GLN A 103 6.14 0.02 3.42
CA GLN A 103 5.58 1.28 3.87
C GLN A 103 5.10 2.14 2.69
N ALA A 104 5.90 2.30 1.64
CA ALA A 104 5.51 3.06 0.45
C ALA A 104 4.25 2.47 -0.24
N ARG A 105 4.15 1.14 -0.32
CA ARG A 105 2.95 0.44 -0.82
C ARG A 105 1.71 0.79 0.02
N ASP A 106 1.83 0.74 1.33
CA ASP A 106 0.72 1.01 2.24
C ASP A 106 0.32 2.49 2.19
N LEU A 107 1.30 3.40 2.10
CA LEU A 107 1.06 4.84 1.92
C LEU A 107 0.31 5.13 0.62
N GLN A 108 0.58 4.40 -0.45
CA GLN A 108 -0.14 4.53 -1.71
C GLN A 108 -1.63 4.22 -1.56
N LEU A 109 -1.99 3.24 -0.72
CA LEU A 109 -3.39 2.91 -0.43
C LEU A 109 -4.11 4.00 0.38
N MET A 110 -3.36 4.83 1.10
CA MET A 110 -3.88 5.94 1.90
C MET A 110 -3.87 7.30 1.17
N ASP A 111 -3.22 7.41 0.00
CA ASP A 111 -2.91 8.69 -0.66
C ASP A 111 -4.13 9.51 -1.06
N ASP A 112 -5.29 8.90 -1.26
CA ASP A 112 -6.53 9.65 -1.52
C ASP A 112 -6.97 10.48 -0.28
N HIS A 113 -6.70 10.00 0.93
CA HIS A 113 -7.20 10.55 2.18
C HIS A 113 -6.14 11.27 3.02
N TYR A 114 -4.88 10.91 2.85
CA TYR A 114 -3.76 11.43 3.64
C TYR A 114 -2.64 11.91 2.73
N LYS A 115 -1.93 12.94 3.18
CA LYS A 115 -0.68 13.42 2.56
C LYS A 115 0.49 13.15 3.47
N VAL A 116 1.63 12.83 2.88
CA VAL A 116 2.90 12.73 3.60
C VAL A 116 3.33 14.16 3.99
N ALA A 117 3.43 14.41 5.29
CA ALA A 117 3.84 15.70 5.83
C ALA A 117 5.32 15.72 6.22
N ALA A 118 5.85 14.59 6.70
CA ALA A 118 7.28 14.44 7.02
C ALA A 118 7.72 12.99 6.86
N VAL A 119 9.00 12.83 6.54
CA VAL A 119 9.67 11.52 6.47
C VAL A 119 11.00 11.64 7.22
N GLN A 120 11.22 10.74 8.17
CA GLN A 120 12.45 10.71 8.97
C GLN A 120 13.01 9.29 9.01
N PRO A 121 14.02 8.97 8.20
CA PRO A 121 14.77 7.73 8.37
C PRO A 121 15.67 7.81 9.60
N VAL A 122 15.83 6.69 10.30
CA VAL A 122 16.66 6.54 11.50
C VAL A 122 17.51 5.29 11.36
N ASP A 123 18.81 5.45 11.46
CA ASP A 123 19.76 4.32 11.45
C ASP A 123 19.80 3.65 12.83
N MET A 124 18.89 2.71 13.05
CA MET A 124 18.81 1.89 14.26
C MET A 124 19.69 0.63 14.19
N PHE A 125 20.15 0.27 13.01
CA PHE A 125 20.87 -0.97 12.72
C PHE A 125 22.14 -0.70 11.92
N PRO A 126 23.14 -0.01 12.51
CA PRO A 126 24.38 0.34 11.82
C PRO A 126 25.09 -0.93 11.29
N HIS A 127 25.74 -0.80 10.13
CA HIS A 127 26.39 -1.89 9.38
C HIS A 127 25.43 -2.93 8.77
N THR A 128 24.13 -2.62 8.68
CA THR A 128 23.14 -3.43 7.95
C THR A 128 22.43 -2.57 6.90
N PRO A 129 21.75 -3.17 5.89
CA PRO A 129 20.93 -2.41 4.94
C PRO A 129 19.57 -1.99 5.52
N HIS A 130 19.33 -2.21 6.79
CA HIS A 130 18.06 -1.92 7.44
C HIS A 130 18.04 -0.51 8.01
N VAL A 131 16.91 0.15 7.82
CA VAL A 131 16.62 1.49 8.35
C VAL A 131 15.22 1.50 8.93
N GLU A 132 15.06 2.13 10.09
CA GLU A 132 13.73 2.52 10.56
C GLU A 132 13.31 3.80 9.86
N ASN A 133 12.09 3.84 9.36
CA ASN A 133 11.56 5.03 8.71
C ASN A 133 10.26 5.47 9.36
N VAL A 134 10.24 6.70 9.86
CA VAL A 134 9.07 7.29 10.51
C VAL A 134 8.43 8.26 9.54
N VAL A 135 7.16 8.04 9.20
CA VAL A 135 6.39 8.90 8.31
C VAL A 135 5.22 9.52 9.05
N LEU A 136 5.11 10.84 8.96
CA LEU A 136 3.94 11.57 9.42
C LEU A 136 2.99 11.80 8.25
N LEU A 137 1.74 11.36 8.43
CA LEU A 137 0.65 11.62 7.51
C LEU A 137 -0.35 12.61 8.13
N GLU A 138 -0.82 13.55 7.34
CA GLU A 138 -1.90 14.47 7.70
C GLU A 138 -3.13 14.22 6.83
N LYS A 139 -4.29 14.21 7.49
CA LYS A 139 -5.56 14.03 6.78
C LYS A 139 -5.79 15.20 5.80
N ARG A 140 -6.15 14.88 4.58
CA ARG A 140 -6.56 15.88 3.58
C ARG A 140 -7.92 16.46 3.95
N SER A 141 -8.17 17.69 3.54
CA SER A 141 -9.52 18.27 3.53
C SER A 141 -10.42 17.54 2.53
N ASP A 142 -11.73 17.65 2.70
CA ASP A 142 -12.68 17.02 1.77
C ASP A 142 -12.48 17.50 0.33
N ALA A 143 -12.12 18.79 0.13
CA ALA A 143 -11.80 19.33 -1.19
C ALA A 143 -10.55 18.70 -1.80
N GLU A 144 -9.48 18.53 -1.00
CA GLU A 144 -8.25 17.83 -1.45
C GLU A 144 -8.52 16.35 -1.78
N ILE A 145 -9.40 15.68 -1.01
CA ILE A 145 -9.78 14.28 -1.25
C ILE A 145 -10.51 14.16 -2.60
N GLU A 146 -11.47 15.01 -2.88
CA GLU A 146 -12.20 14.99 -4.15
C GLU A 146 -11.28 15.31 -5.35
N GLN A 147 -10.39 16.29 -5.18
CA GLN A 147 -9.40 16.60 -6.20
C GLN A 147 -8.48 15.40 -6.48
N LYS A 148 -7.99 14.74 -5.45
CA LYS A 148 -7.11 13.57 -5.57
C LYS A 148 -7.79 12.40 -6.25
N LYS A 149 -9.05 12.12 -5.90
CA LYS A 149 -9.86 11.09 -6.56
C LYS A 149 -10.07 11.38 -8.04
N LYS A 150 -10.27 12.66 -8.41
CA LYS A 150 -10.41 13.07 -9.81
C LYS A 150 -9.10 12.82 -10.57
N GLU A 151 -7.98 13.28 -10.05
CA GLU A 151 -6.65 13.09 -10.64
C GLU A 151 -6.32 11.59 -10.83
N ARG A 152 -6.66 10.75 -9.84
CA ARG A 152 -6.47 9.31 -9.94
C ARG A 152 -7.30 8.71 -11.07
N ARG A 153 -8.58 9.05 -11.18
CA ARG A 153 -9.46 8.56 -12.26
C ARG A 153 -8.95 8.97 -13.64
N GLU A 154 -8.50 10.22 -13.78
CA GLU A 154 -7.92 10.72 -15.03
C GLU A 154 -6.63 9.97 -15.39
N ARG A 155 -5.77 9.71 -14.41
CA ARG A 155 -4.55 8.92 -14.59
C ARG A 155 -4.84 7.47 -14.96
N GLU A 156 -5.77 6.82 -14.28
CA GLU A 156 -6.19 5.45 -14.59
C GLU A 156 -6.73 5.33 -16.01
N LYS A 157 -7.56 6.29 -16.44
CA LYS A 157 -8.08 6.38 -17.79
C LYS A 157 -6.96 6.54 -18.83
N ALA A 158 -6.03 7.45 -18.61
CA ALA A 158 -4.89 7.65 -19.50
C ALA A 158 -3.99 6.40 -19.61
N ILE A 159 -3.77 5.69 -18.51
CA ILE A 159 -3.01 4.42 -18.52
C ILE A 159 -3.75 3.34 -19.30
N ALA A 160 -5.06 3.23 -19.12
CA ALA A 160 -5.88 2.26 -19.85
C ALA A 160 -5.88 2.54 -21.37
N GLU A 161 -6.02 3.81 -21.77
CA GLU A 161 -5.95 4.24 -23.16
C GLU A 161 -4.58 3.96 -23.78
N ALA A 162 -3.49 4.27 -23.06
CA ALA A 162 -2.13 3.99 -23.51
C ALA A 162 -1.84 2.50 -23.64
N LYS A 163 -2.40 1.66 -22.74
CA LYS A 163 -2.27 0.19 -22.84
C LYS A 163 -3.03 -0.35 -24.03
N ALA A 164 -4.26 0.11 -24.25
CA ALA A 164 -5.07 -0.30 -25.41
C ALA A 164 -4.41 0.10 -26.74
N ALA A 165 -3.82 1.30 -26.82
CA ALA A 165 -3.08 1.75 -28.00
C ALA A 165 -1.86 0.85 -28.31
N LYS A 166 -1.07 0.50 -27.29
CA LYS A 166 0.07 -0.43 -27.46
C LYS A 166 -0.35 -1.83 -27.87
N GLU A 167 -1.46 -2.33 -27.37
CA GLU A 167 -1.99 -3.62 -27.74
C GLU A 167 -2.51 -3.63 -29.19
N ALA A 168 -3.17 -2.56 -29.62
CA ALA A 168 -3.60 -2.35 -30.99
C ALA A 168 -2.40 -2.26 -31.97
N GLU A 169 -1.35 -1.52 -31.60
CA GLU A 169 -0.12 -1.42 -32.37
C GLU A 169 0.58 -2.79 -32.52
N LYS A 170 0.63 -3.57 -31.43
CA LYS A 170 1.19 -4.92 -31.45
C LYS A 170 0.42 -5.84 -32.39
N LEU A 171 -0.92 -5.84 -32.30
CA LEU A 171 -1.79 -6.63 -33.18
C LEU A 171 -1.64 -6.23 -34.65
N ALA A 172 -1.53 -4.94 -34.95
CA ALA A 172 -1.31 -4.44 -36.31
C ALA A 172 0.05 -4.90 -36.86
N LEU A 173 1.10 -4.88 -36.01
CA LEU A 173 2.42 -5.38 -36.42
C LEU A 173 2.44 -6.89 -36.64
N GLU A 174 1.72 -7.67 -35.85
CA GLU A 174 1.58 -9.13 -36.04
C GLU A 174 0.79 -9.43 -37.29
N ALA A 175 -0.26 -8.70 -37.61
CA ALA A 175 -1.02 -8.86 -38.84
C ALA A 175 -0.19 -8.51 -40.07
N ALA A 176 0.58 -7.41 -40.06
CA ALA A 176 1.47 -7.06 -41.15
C ALA A 176 2.55 -8.11 -41.41
N LYS A 177 3.13 -8.71 -40.37
CA LYS A 177 4.09 -9.83 -40.51
C LYS A 177 3.46 -11.09 -41.09
N ALA A 178 2.20 -11.36 -40.78
CA ALA A 178 1.48 -12.52 -41.34
C ALA A 178 1.18 -12.32 -42.82
N GLU A 179 0.89 -11.11 -43.27
CA GLU A 179 0.68 -10.77 -44.69
C GLU A 179 1.98 -10.87 -45.48
N ASP A 180 3.12 -10.41 -44.93
CA ASP A 180 4.45 -10.56 -45.58
C ASP A 180 4.85 -12.04 -45.72
N LEU A 181 4.60 -12.88 -44.70
CA LEU A 181 4.88 -14.32 -44.76
C LEU A 181 4.05 -15.03 -45.84
N THR A 182 2.77 -14.65 -45.99
CA THR A 182 1.91 -15.24 -47.04
C THR A 182 2.29 -14.76 -48.43
N ALA A 183 2.80 -13.54 -48.59
CA ALA A 183 3.33 -13.03 -49.86
C ALA A 183 4.62 -13.77 -50.29
N GLU A 184 5.54 -14.03 -49.36
CA GLU A 184 6.77 -14.83 -49.61
C GLU A 184 6.45 -16.28 -49.94
N GLU A 185 5.50 -16.92 -49.24
CA GLU A 185 5.06 -18.28 -49.54
C GLU A 185 4.40 -18.40 -50.92
N LEU A 186 3.61 -17.39 -51.32
CA LEU A 186 3.01 -17.34 -52.67
C LEU A 186 4.05 -17.10 -53.76
N ALA A 187 5.06 -16.26 -53.49
CA ALA A 187 6.16 -16.06 -54.44
C ALA A 187 7.00 -17.32 -54.59
N ALA A 188 7.33 -18.04 -53.53
CA ALA A 188 8.05 -19.29 -53.56
C ALA A 188 7.30 -20.40 -54.35
N LYS A 189 5.98 -20.50 -54.17
CA LYS A 189 5.13 -21.42 -54.93
C LYS A 189 5.05 -21.06 -56.42
N ALA A 190 5.09 -19.79 -56.77
CA ALA A 190 5.09 -19.33 -58.17
C ALA A 190 6.43 -19.66 -58.87
N GLU A 191 7.56 -19.56 -58.15
CA GLU A 191 8.87 -19.94 -58.67
C GLU A 191 8.99 -21.47 -58.89
N ASP A 192 8.46 -22.29 -57.97
CA ASP A 192 8.43 -23.76 -58.13
C ASP A 192 7.58 -24.19 -59.34
N LEU A 193 6.42 -23.59 -59.55
CA LEU A 193 5.53 -23.84 -60.68
C LEU A 193 6.21 -23.48 -62.02
N THR A 194 6.96 -22.41 -62.08
CA THR A 194 7.71 -22.02 -63.30
C THR A 194 8.90 -22.92 -63.55
N ALA A 195 9.52 -23.46 -62.51
CA ALA A 195 10.63 -24.46 -62.67
C ALA A 195 10.12 -25.80 -63.14
N GLU A 196 8.96 -26.28 -62.71
CA GLU A 196 8.34 -27.52 -63.22
C GLU A 196 7.88 -27.41 -64.68
N GLU A 197 7.30 -26.26 -65.10
CA GLU A 197 6.90 -26.01 -66.49
C GLU A 197 8.12 -25.97 -67.46
N LEU A 198 9.26 -25.45 -67.00
CA LEU A 198 10.49 -25.41 -67.72
C LEU A 198 11.15 -26.80 -67.84
N ALA A 199 10.99 -27.68 -66.85
CA ALA A 199 11.48 -29.02 -66.81
C ALA A 199 10.67 -30.00 -67.77
N ALA A 200 9.35 -29.70 -67.88
CA ALA A 200 8.46 -30.51 -68.76
C ALA A 200 8.59 -30.19 -70.25
N LYS A 201 9.32 -29.17 -70.61
CA LYS A 201 9.57 -28.77 -72.04
C LYS A 201 10.94 -29.24 -72.62
N LYS A 202 11.68 -30.03 -71.83
CA LYS A 202 12.93 -30.73 -72.29
C LYS A 202 12.68 -32.22 -72.52
#